data_0baf908a26d4e4752a3dbc8fed9e43c6
#
_entry.id   0baf908a26d4e4752a3dbc8fed9e43c6
#
_cell.length_a   1.000
_cell.length_b   1.000
_cell.length_c   1.000
_cell.angle_alpha   90.00
_cell.angle_beta   90.00
_cell.angle_gamma   90.00
#
_symmetry.space_group_name_H-M   'P 1'
#
loop_
_entity.id
_entity.type
_entity.pdbx_description
1 polymer ?
#
loop_
_entity_poly.entity_id
_entity_poly.type
_entity_poly.pdbx_seq_one_letter_code
_entity_poly.pdbx_strand_id
1 'polypeptide(L)'
;MTSSAWVLTACAELGWDASAVVEADGFIARLRGLRAPAPDGAAERVMAFPRCRSVHTFGMRAPIDVAFVGRGGALLAVYRDVPPGRIVSHREAWGVLERGRPEILRAASRKS
;
A
#
# COMPACT_ATOMS: atom_id res chain seq x y z
N MET A 1 -2.45 -12.85 7.08
CA MET A 1 -3.50 -11.98 7.63
C MET A 1 -2.93 -11.14 8.76
N THR A 2 -3.23 -9.85 8.78
CA THR A 2 -2.73 -8.99 9.85
C THR A 2 -3.67 -8.96 11.03
N SER A 3 -3.11 -8.86 12.24
CA SER A 3 -3.87 -8.62 13.47
C SER A 3 -3.56 -7.25 14.06
N SER A 4 -2.74 -6.44 13.40
CA SER A 4 -2.34 -5.14 13.93
C SER A 4 -3.54 -4.19 13.98
N ALA A 5 -3.79 -3.62 15.16
CA ALA A 5 -4.96 -2.76 15.36
C ALA A 5 -4.93 -1.52 14.48
N TRP A 6 -3.76 -0.89 14.30
CA TRP A 6 -3.67 0.31 13.48
C TRP A 6 -4.03 0.05 12.02
N VAL A 7 -3.67 -1.14 11.53
CA VAL A 7 -4.00 -1.53 10.15
C VAL A 7 -5.50 -1.79 10.02
N LEU A 8 -6.08 -2.53 10.94
CA LEU A 8 -7.49 -2.84 10.89
C LEU A 8 -8.36 -1.58 10.96
N THR A 9 -8.00 -0.66 11.84
CA THR A 9 -8.72 0.61 11.98
C THR A 9 -8.64 1.44 10.70
N ALA A 10 -7.44 1.58 10.15
CA ALA A 10 -7.25 2.38 8.94
C ALA A 10 -7.95 1.74 7.73
N CYS A 11 -7.85 0.43 7.57
CA CYS A 11 -8.51 -0.27 6.46
C CYS A 11 -10.03 -0.11 6.53
N ALA A 12 -10.60 -0.19 7.73
CA ALA A 12 -12.04 -0.01 7.90
C ALA A 12 -12.48 1.37 7.42
N GLU A 13 -11.74 2.40 7.76
CA GLU A 13 -12.06 3.77 7.35
C GLU A 13 -11.83 4.00 5.86
N LEU A 14 -10.78 3.38 5.30
CA LEU A 14 -10.48 3.49 3.88
C LEU A 14 -11.41 2.66 2.99
N GLY A 15 -12.05 1.65 3.54
CA GLY A 15 -12.78 0.68 2.75
C GLY A 15 -11.86 -0.32 2.04
N TRP A 16 -10.65 -0.49 2.55
CA TRP A 16 -9.69 -1.44 1.98
C TRP A 16 -9.83 -2.79 2.68
N ASP A 17 -9.58 -3.86 1.92
CA ASP A 17 -9.73 -5.22 2.42
C ASP A 17 -8.60 -5.59 3.38
N ALA A 18 -8.91 -5.63 4.67
CA ALA A 18 -7.92 -5.98 5.69
C ALA A 18 -7.39 -7.41 5.53
N SER A 19 -8.16 -8.30 4.91
CA SER A 19 -7.69 -9.68 4.69
C SER A 19 -6.63 -9.77 3.60
N ALA A 20 -6.50 -8.72 2.78
CA ALA A 20 -5.50 -8.65 1.72
C ALA A 20 -4.18 -8.04 2.19
N VAL A 21 -4.07 -7.67 3.47
CA VAL A 21 -2.91 -6.95 3.99
C VAL A 21 -1.74 -7.89 4.24
N VAL A 22 -0.57 -7.46 3.78
CA VAL A 22 0.72 -8.10 4.09
C VAL A 22 1.58 -7.04 4.75
N GLU A 23 2.08 -7.32 5.93
CA GLU A 23 3.02 -6.42 6.60
C GLU A 23 4.43 -6.71 6.09
N ALA A 24 5.16 -5.66 5.79
CA ALA A 24 6.50 -5.79 5.23
C ALA A 24 7.39 -4.66 5.71
N ASP A 25 8.66 -4.97 5.87
CA ASP A 25 9.70 -4.00 6.16
C ASP A 25 10.64 -3.94 4.97
N GLY A 26 11.10 -2.73 4.68
CA GLY A 26 12.15 -2.52 3.72
C GLY A 26 11.68 -2.43 2.28
N PHE A 27 12.57 -1.85 1.50
CA PHE A 27 12.31 -1.48 0.13
C PHE A 27 12.09 -2.70 -0.78
N ILE A 28 12.90 -3.73 -0.60
CA ILE A 28 12.82 -4.93 -1.46
C ILE A 28 11.51 -5.67 -1.23
N ALA A 29 11.10 -5.82 0.03
CA ALA A 29 9.86 -6.51 0.36
C ALA A 29 8.66 -5.76 -0.25
N ARG A 30 8.67 -4.43 -0.20
CA ARG A 30 7.61 -3.62 -0.78
C ARG A 30 7.51 -3.81 -2.29
N LEU A 31 8.63 -3.73 -2.99
CA LEU A 31 8.64 -3.91 -4.43
C LEU A 31 8.11 -5.29 -4.82
N ARG A 32 8.57 -6.32 -4.15
CA ARG A 32 8.11 -7.68 -4.42
C ARG A 32 6.63 -7.85 -4.16
N GLY A 33 6.15 -7.27 -3.05
CA GLY A 33 4.76 -7.41 -2.66
C GLY A 33 3.79 -6.85 -3.68
N LEU A 34 4.05 -5.65 -4.19
CA LEU A 34 3.14 -4.99 -5.12
C LEU A 34 3.35 -5.41 -6.57
N ARG A 35 4.55 -5.89 -6.92
CA ARG A 35 4.84 -6.32 -8.30
C ARG A 35 4.54 -7.80 -8.53
N ALA A 36 4.44 -8.59 -7.48
CA ALA A 36 4.10 -10.01 -7.61
C ALA A 36 2.65 -10.17 -8.09
N PRO A 37 2.33 -11.26 -8.80
CA PRO A 37 0.96 -11.53 -9.16
C PRO A 37 0.07 -11.58 -7.92
N ALA A 38 -1.14 -11.04 -8.02
CA ALA A 38 -2.10 -11.13 -6.93
C ALA A 38 -2.50 -12.59 -6.74
N PRO A 39 -2.73 -13.03 -5.49
CA PRO A 39 -3.26 -14.37 -5.26
C PRO A 39 -4.60 -14.54 -5.98
N ASP A 40 -4.89 -15.78 -6.40
CA ASP A 40 -6.16 -16.08 -7.05
C ASP A 40 -7.33 -15.66 -6.16
N GLY A 41 -8.28 -14.95 -6.75
CA GLY A 41 -9.45 -14.47 -6.04
C GLY A 41 -9.25 -13.21 -5.23
N ALA A 42 -8.04 -12.66 -5.20
CA ALA A 42 -7.78 -11.41 -4.47
C ALA A 42 -8.33 -10.23 -5.26
N ALA A 43 -9.14 -9.39 -4.62
CA ALA A 43 -9.66 -8.18 -5.23
C ALA A 43 -8.62 -7.06 -5.23
N GLU A 44 -7.73 -7.06 -4.26
CA GLU A 44 -6.69 -6.04 -4.14
C GLU A 44 -5.54 -6.56 -3.31
N ARG A 45 -4.44 -5.82 -3.31
CA ARG A 45 -3.28 -6.12 -2.49
C ARG A 45 -2.92 -4.89 -1.68
N VAL A 46 -2.77 -5.08 -0.37
CA VAL A 46 -2.44 -4.00 0.55
C VAL A 46 -1.15 -4.36 1.27
N MET A 47 -0.19 -3.42 1.25
CA MET A 47 1.07 -3.55 1.98
C MET A 47 1.05 -2.58 3.14
N ALA A 48 1.44 -3.06 4.32
CA ALA A 48 1.50 -2.25 5.53
C ALA A 48 2.95 -2.12 6.00
N PHE A 49 3.38 -0.89 6.24
CA PHE A 49 4.75 -0.58 6.66
C PHE A 49 4.69 0.17 7.98
N PRO A 50 4.96 -0.50 9.13
CA PRO A 50 5.03 0.20 10.39
C PRO A 50 6.27 1.08 10.47
N ARG A 51 6.21 2.11 11.29
CA ARG A 51 7.34 3.02 11.54
C ARG A 51 7.91 3.57 10.22
N CYS A 52 7.02 4.02 9.35
CA CYS A 52 7.38 4.51 8.04
C CYS A 52 6.73 5.87 7.81
N ARG A 53 7.46 6.83 7.29
CA ARG A 53 6.99 8.20 7.06
C ARG A 53 7.12 8.63 5.62
N SER A 54 7.77 7.83 4.80
CA SER A 54 8.02 8.18 3.41
C SER A 54 8.06 6.93 2.57
N VAL A 55 7.48 7.02 1.39
CA VAL A 55 7.52 5.93 0.42
C VAL A 55 7.86 6.50 -0.94
N HIS A 56 8.43 5.66 -1.79
CA HIS A 56 8.64 6.03 -3.17
C HIS A 56 8.06 4.97 -4.10
N THR A 57 7.72 5.39 -5.29
CA THR A 57 7.10 4.52 -6.28
C THR A 57 8.04 4.21 -7.44
N PHE A 58 9.35 4.40 -7.24
CA PHE A 58 10.34 4.03 -8.23
C PHE A 58 10.33 2.52 -8.45
N GLY A 59 10.33 2.11 -9.70
CA GLY A 59 10.29 0.70 -10.03
C GLY A 59 8.90 0.07 -10.05
N MET A 60 7.88 0.81 -9.67
CA MET A 60 6.50 0.33 -9.79
C MET A 60 6.07 0.39 -11.25
N ARG A 61 5.17 -0.51 -11.65
CA ARG A 61 4.68 -0.58 -13.03
C ARG A 61 3.36 0.15 -13.23
N ALA A 62 2.68 0.49 -12.14
CA ALA A 62 1.37 1.09 -12.20
C ALA A 62 1.19 2.03 -11.03
N PRO A 63 0.22 2.98 -11.13
CA PRO A 63 -0.12 3.82 -9.99
C PRO A 63 -0.61 3.00 -8.81
N ILE A 64 -0.36 3.51 -7.60
CA ILE A 64 -0.82 2.90 -6.35
C ILE A 64 -1.48 3.94 -5.48
N ASP A 65 -2.29 3.48 -4.54
CA ASP A 65 -2.85 4.33 -3.52
C ASP A 65 -1.96 4.26 -2.27
N VAL A 66 -1.74 5.40 -1.63
CA VAL A 66 -0.87 5.49 -0.44
C VAL A 66 -1.65 6.20 0.66
N ALA A 67 -1.70 5.59 1.84
CA ALA A 67 -2.33 6.19 3.01
C ALA A 67 -1.30 6.31 4.13
N PHE A 68 -1.16 7.52 4.68
CA PHE A 68 -0.34 7.77 5.86
C PHE A 68 -1.21 7.69 7.09
N VAL A 69 -0.76 6.95 8.09
CA VAL A 69 -1.58 6.56 9.23
C VAL A 69 -0.86 6.89 10.52
N GLY A 70 -1.58 7.45 11.48
CA GLY A 70 -1.07 7.69 12.82
C GLY A 70 -0.99 6.39 13.63
N ARG A 71 -0.35 6.47 14.78
CA ARG A 71 -0.08 5.29 15.62
C ARG A 71 -1.35 4.52 15.99
N GLY A 72 -2.45 5.22 16.23
CA GLY A 72 -3.72 4.58 16.59
C GLY A 72 -4.58 4.17 15.43
N GLY A 73 -4.12 4.35 14.19
CA GLY A 73 -4.90 3.99 13.01
C GLY A 73 -5.64 5.14 12.36
N ALA A 74 -5.51 6.37 12.88
CA ALA A 74 -6.16 7.52 12.28
C ALA A 74 -5.53 7.87 10.94
N LEU A 75 -6.35 8.13 9.94
CA LEU A 75 -5.84 8.54 8.63
C LEU A 75 -5.32 9.98 8.72
N LEU A 76 -4.10 10.20 8.25
CA LEU A 76 -3.47 11.51 8.21
C LEU A 76 -3.52 12.11 6.82
N ALA A 77 -3.31 11.29 5.79
CA ALA A 77 -3.38 11.72 4.40
C ALA A 77 -3.57 10.50 3.51
N VAL A 78 -4.32 10.66 2.44
CA VAL A 78 -4.52 9.60 1.45
C VAL A 78 -4.23 10.17 0.07
N TYR A 79 -3.32 9.52 -0.64
CA TYR A 79 -2.97 9.88 -2.00
C TYR A 79 -3.39 8.75 -2.93
N ARG A 80 -4.29 9.05 -3.86
CA ARG A 80 -4.80 8.05 -4.79
C ARG A 80 -4.10 8.16 -6.12
N ASP A 81 -3.88 7.00 -6.75
CA ASP A 81 -3.30 6.91 -8.09
C ASP A 81 -1.96 7.62 -8.19
N VAL A 82 -1.10 7.38 -7.20
CA VAL A 82 0.27 7.93 -7.22
C VAL A 82 1.04 7.23 -8.33
N PRO A 83 1.50 7.96 -9.36
CA PRO A 83 2.19 7.34 -10.48
C PRO A 83 3.58 6.84 -10.08
N PRO A 84 4.18 5.95 -10.88
CA PRO A 84 5.57 5.55 -10.67
C PRO A 84 6.51 6.76 -10.67
N GLY A 85 7.62 6.63 -9.94
CA GLY A 85 8.66 7.65 -9.93
C GLY A 85 8.40 8.82 -9.01
N ARG A 86 7.57 8.64 -7.99
CA ARG A 86 7.26 9.70 -7.03
C ARG A 86 7.80 9.37 -5.64
N ILE A 87 7.93 10.41 -4.83
CA ILE A 87 8.19 10.29 -3.40
C ILE A 87 7.05 11.01 -2.70
N VAL A 88 6.40 10.34 -1.75
CA VAL A 88 5.38 10.96 -0.90
C VAL A 88 5.77 10.73 0.54
N SER A 89 5.52 11.74 1.39
CA SER A 89 5.97 11.74 2.77
C SER A 89 4.93 12.40 3.66
N HIS A 90 4.92 12.01 4.93
CA HIS A 90 4.13 12.70 5.94
C HIS A 90 4.87 12.59 7.26
N ARG A 91 5.36 13.73 7.76
CA ARG A 91 6.26 13.73 8.91
C ARG A 91 5.61 13.25 10.21
N GLU A 92 4.29 13.28 10.31
CA GLU A 92 3.58 12.82 11.49
C GLU A 92 3.13 11.37 11.39
N ALA A 93 3.40 10.70 10.27
CA ALA A 93 2.96 9.34 10.09
C ALA A 93 3.71 8.39 11.01
N TRP A 94 2.99 7.40 11.55
CA TRP A 94 3.58 6.27 12.22
C TRP A 94 3.77 5.11 11.25
N GLY A 95 2.82 4.94 10.33
CA GLY A 95 2.89 3.88 9.36
C GLY A 95 2.27 4.28 8.03
N VAL A 96 2.44 3.42 7.03
CA VAL A 96 1.96 3.64 5.67
C VAL A 96 1.25 2.39 5.20
N LEU A 97 0.13 2.58 4.52
CA LEU A 97 -0.54 1.51 3.77
C LEU A 97 -0.45 1.85 2.28
N GLU A 98 -0.10 0.87 1.47
CA GLU A 98 -0.09 1.01 0.02
C GLU A 98 -1.04 -0.02 -0.58
N ARG A 99 -1.81 0.39 -1.56
CA ARG A 99 -2.74 -0.50 -2.25
C ARG A 99 -2.46 -0.52 -3.75
N GLY A 100 -2.16 -1.71 -4.26
CA GLY A 100 -2.12 -1.94 -5.69
C GLY A 100 -3.38 -2.69 -6.11
N ARG A 101 -4.04 -2.22 -7.16
CA ARG A 101 -5.26 -2.83 -7.65
C ARG A 101 -4.92 -3.84 -8.74
N PRO A 102 -5.33 -5.11 -8.62
CA PRO A 102 -4.93 -6.15 -9.57
C PRO A 102 -5.26 -5.85 -11.02
N GLU A 103 -6.41 -5.25 -11.29
CA GLU A 103 -6.81 -4.92 -12.66
C GLU A 103 -5.90 -3.88 -13.29
N ILE A 104 -5.43 -2.91 -12.51
CA ILE A 104 -4.51 -1.89 -12.99
C ILE A 104 -3.14 -2.49 -13.22
N LEU A 105 -2.67 -3.31 -12.29
CA LEU A 105 -1.36 -3.95 -12.40
C LEU A 105 -1.28 -4.86 -13.61
N ARG A 106 -2.35 -5.62 -13.88
CA ARG A 106 -2.40 -6.49 -15.06
C ARG A 106 -2.39 -5.70 -16.35
N ALA A 107 -3.14 -4.61 -16.40
CA ALA A 107 -3.17 -3.75 -17.60
C ALA A 107 -1.79 -3.15 -17.87
N ALA A 108 -1.09 -2.68 -16.85
CA ALA A 108 0.26 -2.15 -17.01
C ALA A 108 1.24 -3.22 -17.51
N SER A 109 1.12 -4.45 -17.01
CA SER A 109 1.98 -5.56 -17.44
C SER A 109 1.77 -5.90 -18.92
N ARG A 110 0.54 -5.80 -19.41
CA ARG A 110 0.24 -6.10 -20.82
C ARG A 110 0.77 -5.04 -21.77
N LYS A 111 0.99 -3.83 -21.30
CA LYS A 111 1.49 -2.74 -22.13
C LYS A 111 3.00 -2.70 -22.25
N SER A 112 3.70 -3.43 -21.42
CA SER A 112 5.17 -3.38 -21.39
C SER A 112 5.82 -4.45 -22.25
#